data_6a85e63719c8064a8f34ea4379276786
#
_entry.id   6a85e63719c8064a8f34ea4379276786
#
_cell.length_a   1.000
_cell.length_b   1.000
_cell.length_c   1.000
_cell.angle_alpha   90.00
_cell.angle_beta   90.00
_cell.angle_gamma   90.00
#
_symmetry.space_group_name_H-M   'P 1'
#
loop_
_entity.id
_entity.type
_entity.pdbx_description
1 polymer ?
#
loop_
_entity_poly.entity_id
_entity_poly.type
_entity_poly.pdbx_seq_one_letter_code
_entity_poly.pdbx_strand_id
1 'polypeptide(L)'
;ASHLSESVRQAILQDAVKIAKTARYRNAGTAEFLVDQENRHYFIEINPRLQVEHTITEEVTGVDIVASQIQIAAGATLRDLGLSQESLIARGSAIQCRITTEDPEASFQPDTGRIEVYSAAGGTGVRLDAGSGFVGAQITPHFDSLLVKVTCRAATYEMARRKMIRALVEFRIRGVKTNIPYLLRLLRHHYFVEGNTWTTMIDDTPELFVFGHSANRAQKLLQYLGNLLVNGSSIKGQVGEPGLSTEAHRPSLYRDGQLVDTSKPMLQGWRNIIVQEGPEAFARAVRAYKGTLIMDTTWRDAHQSLFATRLRTLDILNIARETSHALHNA
;
A
#
# COMPACT_ATOMS: atom_id res chain seq x y z
N ALA A 1 -3.22 18.05 6.97
CA ALA A 1 -1.97 18.81 6.96
C ALA A 1 -1.94 19.71 8.19
N SER A 2 -0.95 19.54 9.06
CA SER A 2 -0.82 20.27 10.33
C SER A 2 -0.45 21.75 10.15
N HIS A 3 0.03 22.10 8.97
CA HIS A 3 0.49 23.46 8.60
C HIS A 3 -0.56 24.30 7.87
N LEU A 4 -1.67 23.70 7.44
CA LEU A 4 -2.74 24.45 6.80
C LEU A 4 -3.58 25.20 7.83
N SER A 5 -3.95 26.44 7.54
CA SER A 5 -4.93 27.16 8.34
C SER A 5 -6.28 26.43 8.34
N GLU A 6 -7.04 26.58 9.42
CA GLU A 6 -8.34 25.91 9.52
C GLU A 6 -9.31 26.37 8.41
N SER A 7 -9.22 27.64 7.98
CA SER A 7 -10.04 28.15 6.88
C SER A 7 -9.75 27.44 5.55
N VAL A 8 -8.48 27.25 5.20
CA VAL A 8 -8.07 26.53 3.98
C VAL A 8 -8.48 25.06 4.07
N ARG A 9 -8.27 24.44 5.22
CA ARG A 9 -8.67 23.06 5.45
C ARG A 9 -10.17 22.86 5.27
N GLN A 10 -10.99 23.74 5.82
CA GLN A 10 -12.45 23.68 5.67
C GLN A 10 -12.88 23.93 4.22
N ALA A 11 -12.25 24.86 3.51
CA ALA A 11 -12.53 25.11 2.10
C ALA A 11 -12.25 23.88 1.24
N ILE A 12 -11.10 23.22 1.43
CA ILE A 12 -10.76 21.96 0.74
C ILE A 12 -11.80 20.87 1.01
N LEU A 13 -12.21 20.68 2.27
CA LEU A 13 -13.21 19.68 2.63
C LEU A 13 -14.57 19.97 1.98
N GLN A 14 -14.98 21.22 1.95
CA GLN A 14 -16.23 21.64 1.29
C GLN A 14 -16.19 21.40 -0.21
N ASP A 15 -15.08 21.73 -0.88
CA ASP A 15 -14.94 21.52 -2.31
C ASP A 15 -14.86 20.02 -2.65
N ALA A 16 -14.20 19.19 -1.86
CA ALA A 16 -14.20 17.73 -2.03
C ALA A 16 -15.63 17.18 -1.96
N VAL A 17 -16.43 17.61 -0.96
CA VAL A 17 -17.84 17.20 -0.84
C VAL A 17 -18.68 17.71 -2.00
N LYS A 18 -18.46 18.97 -2.46
CA LYS A 18 -19.16 19.55 -3.62
C LYS A 18 -18.88 18.77 -4.90
N ILE A 19 -17.62 18.41 -5.15
CA ILE A 19 -17.23 17.60 -6.31
C ILE A 19 -17.90 16.22 -6.26
N ALA A 20 -17.83 15.53 -5.11
CA ALA A 20 -18.44 14.23 -4.92
C ALA A 20 -19.97 14.27 -5.14
N LYS A 21 -20.67 15.30 -4.62
CA LYS A 21 -22.11 15.51 -4.84
C LYS A 21 -22.45 15.77 -6.31
N THR A 22 -21.66 16.61 -6.99
CA THR A 22 -21.87 16.94 -8.41
C THR A 22 -21.69 15.71 -9.28
N ALA A 23 -20.68 14.87 -8.97
CA ALA A 23 -20.42 13.62 -9.67
C ALA A 23 -21.39 12.50 -9.27
N ARG A 24 -22.30 12.72 -8.30
CA ARG A 24 -23.14 11.67 -7.68
C ARG A 24 -22.30 10.46 -7.26
N TYR A 25 -21.14 10.75 -6.68
CA TYR A 25 -20.18 9.74 -6.32
C TYR A 25 -20.71 8.83 -5.21
N ARG A 26 -20.47 7.53 -5.34
CA ARG A 26 -20.81 6.53 -4.33
C ARG A 26 -19.55 5.82 -3.85
N ASN A 27 -19.57 5.41 -2.59
CA ASN A 27 -18.49 4.69 -1.95
C ASN A 27 -17.30 5.59 -1.57
N ALA A 28 -16.13 5.01 -1.27
CA ALA A 28 -14.95 5.74 -0.83
C ALA A 28 -14.06 6.18 -2.00
N GLY A 29 -13.46 7.34 -1.86
CA GLY A 29 -12.50 7.89 -2.80
C GLY A 29 -11.68 8.97 -2.13
N THR A 30 -10.62 9.42 -2.79
CA THR A 30 -9.74 10.49 -2.31
C THR A 30 -9.69 11.61 -3.34
N ALA A 31 -10.06 12.81 -2.92
CA ALA A 31 -9.86 14.02 -3.72
C ALA A 31 -8.52 14.66 -3.34
N GLU A 32 -7.69 14.93 -4.32
CA GLU A 32 -6.35 15.49 -4.15
C GLU A 32 -6.32 16.97 -4.55
N PHE A 33 -5.65 17.78 -3.74
CA PHE A 33 -5.51 19.21 -3.93
C PHE A 33 -4.07 19.65 -3.71
N LEU A 34 -3.63 20.64 -4.46
CA LEU A 34 -2.43 21.43 -4.17
C LEU A 34 -2.82 22.73 -3.46
N VAL A 35 -1.95 23.20 -2.58
CA VAL A 35 -2.11 24.51 -1.91
C VAL A 35 -0.86 25.31 -2.18
N ASP A 36 -1.02 26.56 -2.69
CA ASP A 36 0.09 27.46 -2.95
C ASP A 36 0.48 28.28 -1.70
N GLN A 37 1.53 29.08 -1.86
CA GLN A 37 2.04 29.91 -0.77
C GLN A 37 1.05 31.01 -0.31
N GLU A 38 0.10 31.40 -1.17
CA GLU A 38 -0.98 32.36 -0.88
C GLU A 38 -2.20 31.67 -0.26
N ASN A 39 -2.09 30.38 0.14
CA ASN A 39 -3.18 29.58 0.70
C ASN A 39 -4.37 29.36 -0.25
N ARG A 40 -4.18 29.47 -1.55
CA ARG A 40 -5.18 29.07 -2.55
C ARG A 40 -5.03 27.57 -2.81
N HIS A 41 -6.14 26.87 -2.91
CA HIS A 41 -6.13 25.44 -3.20
C HIS A 41 -6.64 25.16 -4.63
N TYR A 42 -6.06 24.15 -5.24
CA TYR A 42 -6.32 23.72 -6.61
C TYR A 42 -6.62 22.24 -6.63
N PHE A 43 -7.74 21.86 -7.20
CA PHE A 43 -8.11 20.46 -7.41
C PHE A 43 -7.19 19.81 -8.44
N ILE A 44 -6.70 18.61 -8.16
CA ILE A 44 -5.87 17.82 -9.07
C ILE A 44 -6.72 16.69 -9.67
N GLU A 45 -7.11 15.73 -8.82
CA GLU A 45 -7.82 14.52 -9.26
C GLU A 45 -8.65 13.90 -8.15
N ILE A 46 -9.50 12.94 -8.55
CA ILE A 46 -10.11 11.98 -7.63
C ILE A 46 -9.57 10.59 -7.94
N ASN A 47 -9.08 9.92 -6.91
CA ASN A 47 -8.82 8.50 -6.94
C ASN A 47 -10.07 7.75 -6.46
N PRO A 48 -10.86 7.13 -7.37
CA PRO A 48 -12.14 6.51 -7.03
C PRO A 48 -11.94 5.11 -6.42
N ARG A 49 -11.09 5.00 -5.44
CA ARG A 49 -10.69 3.78 -4.76
C ARG A 49 -10.12 4.07 -3.40
N LEU A 50 -9.97 3.04 -2.58
CA LEU A 50 -9.15 3.12 -1.37
C LEU A 50 -7.68 3.37 -1.75
N GLN A 51 -7.01 4.23 -1.01
CA GLN A 51 -5.57 4.50 -1.18
C GLN A 51 -4.75 3.86 -0.07
N VAL A 52 -3.44 3.74 -0.29
CA VAL A 52 -2.51 3.11 0.66
C VAL A 52 -2.50 3.86 2.00
N GLU A 53 -2.66 5.18 1.97
CA GLU A 53 -2.64 6.09 3.13
C GLU A 53 -3.97 6.20 3.90
N HIS A 54 -5.01 5.44 3.54
CA HIS A 54 -6.32 5.45 4.20
C HIS A 54 -6.24 5.26 5.72
N THR A 55 -5.22 4.54 6.20
CA THR A 55 -5.03 4.25 7.61
C THR A 55 -4.91 5.50 8.48
N ILE A 56 -4.40 6.62 7.93
CA ILE A 56 -4.38 7.91 8.64
C ILE A 56 -5.80 8.36 9.00
N THR A 57 -6.69 8.33 8.01
CA THR A 57 -8.10 8.72 8.21
C THR A 57 -8.78 7.80 9.21
N GLU A 58 -8.59 6.49 9.09
CA GLU A 58 -9.15 5.51 10.02
C GLU A 58 -8.68 5.73 11.44
N GLU A 59 -7.39 5.95 11.65
CA GLU A 59 -6.81 6.16 12.96
C GLU A 59 -7.29 7.46 13.63
N VAL A 60 -7.48 8.55 12.90
CA VAL A 60 -7.92 9.82 13.50
C VAL A 60 -9.44 9.95 13.62
N THR A 61 -10.22 9.23 12.83
CA THR A 61 -11.70 9.29 12.85
C THR A 61 -12.32 8.11 13.58
N GLY A 62 -11.65 6.97 13.65
CA GLY A 62 -12.21 5.71 14.15
C GLY A 62 -13.16 5.02 13.18
N VAL A 63 -13.20 5.46 11.91
CA VAL A 63 -14.05 4.87 10.86
C VAL A 63 -13.29 3.75 10.15
N ASP A 64 -13.86 2.55 10.12
CA ASP A 64 -13.40 1.49 9.23
C ASP A 64 -13.95 1.76 7.82
N ILE A 65 -13.06 2.25 6.92
CA ILE A 65 -13.46 2.65 5.57
C ILE A 65 -13.85 1.42 4.74
N VAL A 66 -13.13 0.29 4.88
CA VAL A 66 -13.41 -0.92 4.12
C VAL A 66 -14.75 -1.53 4.51
N ALA A 67 -15.01 -1.66 5.82
CA ALA A 67 -16.32 -2.11 6.29
C ALA A 67 -17.44 -1.18 5.83
N SER A 68 -17.21 0.14 5.87
CA SER A 68 -18.17 1.13 5.38
C SER A 68 -18.42 0.99 3.88
N GLN A 69 -17.40 0.73 3.08
CA GLN A 69 -17.57 0.48 1.64
C GLN A 69 -18.49 -0.71 1.36
N ILE A 70 -18.29 -1.82 2.08
CA ILE A 70 -19.10 -3.02 1.93
C ILE A 70 -20.55 -2.74 2.32
N GLN A 71 -20.78 -2.04 3.42
CA GLN A 71 -22.13 -1.70 3.89
C GLN A 71 -22.84 -0.73 2.93
N ILE A 72 -22.12 0.26 2.37
CA ILE A 72 -22.67 1.16 1.34
C ILE A 72 -23.03 0.38 0.08
N ALA A 73 -22.19 -0.58 -0.34
CA ALA A 73 -22.48 -1.44 -1.47
C ALA A 73 -23.72 -2.32 -1.21
N ALA A 74 -23.93 -2.75 0.03
CA ALA A 74 -25.12 -3.49 0.47
C ALA A 74 -26.38 -2.62 0.60
N GLY A 75 -26.27 -1.29 0.37
CA GLY A 75 -27.41 -0.37 0.34
C GLY A 75 -27.52 0.55 1.57
N ALA A 76 -26.60 0.46 2.52
CA ALA A 76 -26.58 1.39 3.64
C ALA A 76 -26.27 2.82 3.17
N THR A 77 -26.90 3.79 3.81
CA THR A 77 -26.60 5.20 3.62
C THR A 77 -25.51 5.68 4.58
N LEU A 78 -24.86 6.80 4.29
CA LEU A 78 -23.91 7.43 5.24
C LEU A 78 -24.56 7.72 6.59
N ARG A 79 -25.87 8.02 6.60
CA ARG A 79 -26.65 8.25 7.82
C ARG A 79 -26.80 6.98 8.65
N ASP A 80 -27.08 5.85 8.00
CA ASP A 80 -27.22 4.54 8.69
C ASP A 80 -25.90 4.13 9.35
N LEU A 81 -24.77 4.56 8.78
CA LEU A 81 -23.44 4.32 9.29
C LEU A 81 -22.96 5.37 10.32
N GLY A 82 -23.78 6.39 10.61
CA GLY A 82 -23.39 7.50 11.48
C GLY A 82 -22.30 8.39 10.87
N LEU A 83 -22.11 8.35 9.57
CA LEU A 83 -21.08 9.10 8.84
C LEU A 83 -21.64 10.40 8.29
N SER A 84 -21.99 11.35 9.17
CA SER A 84 -22.32 12.71 8.76
C SER A 84 -21.10 13.63 8.90
N GLN A 85 -21.10 14.73 8.16
CA GLN A 85 -20.01 15.71 8.25
C GLN A 85 -19.84 16.28 9.67
N GLU A 86 -20.95 16.41 10.41
CA GLU A 86 -20.98 16.92 11.78
C GLU A 86 -20.49 15.88 12.80
N SER A 87 -20.72 14.60 12.54
CA SER A 87 -20.33 13.50 13.46
C SER A 87 -18.87 13.10 13.29
N LEU A 88 -18.26 13.37 12.13
CA LEU A 88 -16.90 13.00 11.81
C LEU A 88 -15.90 14.02 12.37
N ILE A 89 -15.39 13.73 13.56
CA ILE A 89 -14.40 14.57 14.23
C ILE A 89 -13.06 13.85 14.22
N ALA A 90 -12.07 14.45 13.54
CA ALA A 90 -10.69 13.96 13.63
C ALA A 90 -10.12 14.22 15.03
N ARG A 91 -9.68 13.16 15.69
CA ARG A 91 -9.14 13.22 17.07
C ARG A 91 -7.65 12.90 17.07
N GLY A 92 -6.85 13.87 17.47
CA GLY A 92 -5.40 13.72 17.53
C GLY A 92 -4.74 13.84 16.16
N SER A 93 -3.59 13.22 16.02
CA SER A 93 -2.77 13.23 14.80
C SER A 93 -2.24 11.82 14.53
N ALA A 94 -2.07 11.50 13.25
CA ALA A 94 -1.45 10.25 12.83
C ALA A 94 -0.39 10.52 11.75
N ILE A 95 0.65 9.68 11.75
CA ILE A 95 1.71 9.67 10.75
C ILE A 95 1.83 8.25 10.24
N GLN A 96 1.94 8.08 8.92
CA GLN A 96 2.19 6.80 8.28
C GLN A 96 3.57 6.79 7.63
N CYS A 97 4.31 5.71 7.85
CA CYS A 97 5.54 5.40 7.12
C CYS A 97 5.40 4.07 6.39
N ARG A 98 5.91 4.02 5.17
CA ARG A 98 6.08 2.77 4.40
C ARG A 98 7.51 2.30 4.59
N ILE A 99 7.69 1.15 5.21
CA ILE A 99 9.01 0.51 5.32
C ILE A 99 9.20 -0.34 4.06
N THR A 100 10.25 -0.02 3.30
CA THR A 100 10.58 -0.64 2.02
C THR A 100 11.97 -1.25 2.06
N THR A 101 12.23 -2.24 1.18
CA THR A 101 13.56 -2.81 0.96
C THR A 101 14.33 -2.00 -0.07
N GLU A 102 14.54 -0.75 0.22
CA GLU A 102 15.26 0.20 -0.63
C GLU A 102 16.48 0.73 0.13
N ASP A 103 17.60 0.88 -0.59
CA ASP A 103 18.83 1.43 -0.04
C ASP A 103 18.90 2.93 -0.26
N PRO A 104 18.67 3.77 0.75
CA PRO A 104 18.76 5.22 0.60
C PRO A 104 20.16 5.72 0.24
N GLU A 105 21.21 4.96 0.59
CA GLU A 105 22.61 5.28 0.22
C GLU A 105 22.89 5.04 -1.27
N ALA A 106 22.07 4.19 -1.91
CA ALA A 106 22.15 3.85 -3.32
C ALA A 106 20.97 4.43 -4.12
N SER A 107 20.55 5.64 -3.83
CA SER A 107 19.43 6.33 -4.51
C SER A 107 18.13 5.51 -4.52
N PHE A 108 17.80 4.88 -3.39
CA PHE A 108 16.63 4.03 -3.21
C PHE A 108 16.55 2.84 -4.19
N GLN A 109 17.69 2.34 -4.64
CA GLN A 109 17.68 1.09 -5.40
C GLN A 109 17.11 -0.03 -4.54
N PRO A 110 16.23 -0.89 -5.09
CA PRO A 110 15.71 -2.06 -4.39
C PRO A 110 16.84 -2.97 -3.94
N ASP A 111 16.90 -3.29 -2.65
CA ASP A 111 17.79 -4.31 -2.12
C ASP A 111 17.10 -5.66 -2.14
N THR A 112 17.85 -6.72 -2.37
CA THR A 112 17.35 -8.08 -2.54
C THR A 112 18.04 -9.03 -1.57
N GLY A 113 17.33 -10.09 -1.18
CA GLY A 113 17.89 -11.07 -0.25
C GLY A 113 16.79 -11.78 0.51
N ARG A 114 17.19 -12.60 1.47
CA ARG A 114 16.28 -13.27 2.38
C ARG A 114 16.20 -12.53 3.71
N ILE A 115 15.00 -12.33 4.19
CA ILE A 115 14.78 -11.74 5.53
C ILE A 115 15.09 -12.82 6.58
N GLU A 116 16.19 -12.64 7.30
CA GLU A 116 16.65 -13.58 8.34
C GLU A 116 16.04 -13.26 9.71
N VAL A 117 15.80 -11.96 9.98
CA VAL A 117 15.14 -11.48 11.20
C VAL A 117 14.09 -10.46 10.82
N TYR A 118 12.90 -10.63 11.35
CA TYR A 118 11.82 -9.66 11.28
C TYR A 118 11.15 -9.54 12.65
N SER A 119 11.29 -8.40 13.27
CA SER A 119 10.57 -8.06 14.50
C SER A 119 9.98 -6.67 14.33
N ALA A 120 8.68 -6.58 14.42
CA ALA A 120 7.95 -5.34 14.27
C ALA A 120 7.75 -4.64 15.60
N ALA A 121 7.55 -3.33 15.56
CA ALA A 121 7.15 -2.52 16.70
C ALA A 121 5.71 -2.82 17.10
N GLY A 122 5.33 -2.42 18.32
CA GLY A 122 3.98 -2.58 18.83
C GLY A 122 3.61 -1.52 19.87
N GLY A 123 2.47 -1.73 20.51
CA GLY A 123 1.97 -0.88 21.59
C GLY A 123 0.86 0.07 21.17
N THR A 124 0.29 0.77 22.15
CA THR A 124 -0.87 1.64 21.97
C THR A 124 -0.64 2.72 20.90
N GLY A 125 -1.53 2.77 19.91
CA GLY A 125 -1.48 3.74 18.82
C GLY A 125 -0.38 3.47 17.78
N VAL A 126 0.08 2.21 17.67
CA VAL A 126 0.90 1.70 16.59
C VAL A 126 0.07 0.65 15.84
N ARG A 127 -0.24 0.95 14.60
CA ARG A 127 -0.93 0.05 13.68
C ARG A 127 0.06 -0.42 12.61
N LEU A 128 0.00 -1.69 12.30
CA LEU A 128 0.81 -2.33 11.27
C LEU A 128 -0.12 -2.96 10.22
N ASP A 129 0.08 -2.57 8.97
CA ASP A 129 -0.56 -3.22 7.83
C ASP A 129 0.54 -3.95 7.06
N ALA A 130 0.59 -5.27 7.23
CA ALA A 130 1.67 -6.11 6.72
C ALA A 130 1.61 -6.24 5.19
N GLY A 131 2.79 -6.17 4.58
CA GLY A 131 3.04 -6.55 3.20
C GLY A 131 3.86 -7.84 3.15
N SER A 132 5.00 -7.81 2.46
CA SER A 132 5.90 -8.97 2.30
C SER A 132 6.89 -9.17 3.47
N GLY A 133 6.75 -8.45 4.57
CA GLY A 133 7.68 -8.48 5.71
C GLY A 133 7.42 -9.63 6.67
N PHE A 134 8.13 -10.75 6.54
CA PHE A 134 8.16 -11.87 7.50
C PHE A 134 9.49 -12.62 7.44
N VAL A 135 9.81 -13.37 8.48
CA VAL A 135 11.05 -14.19 8.53
C VAL A 135 11.03 -15.26 7.44
N GLY A 136 12.09 -15.32 6.67
CA GLY A 136 12.22 -16.26 5.55
C GLY A 136 11.70 -15.72 4.22
N ALA A 137 11.08 -14.54 4.18
CA ALA A 137 10.63 -13.92 2.94
C ALA A 137 11.82 -13.69 1.99
N GLN A 138 11.66 -14.11 0.75
CA GLN A 138 12.63 -13.88 -0.33
C GLN A 138 12.28 -12.59 -1.03
N ILE A 139 13.08 -11.56 -0.82
CA ILE A 139 12.92 -10.25 -1.48
C ILE A 139 13.64 -10.29 -2.82
N THR A 140 12.91 -9.99 -3.87
CA THR A 140 13.41 -9.97 -5.25
C THR A 140 13.15 -8.63 -5.91
N PRO A 141 13.86 -8.27 -6.98
CA PRO A 141 13.65 -7.00 -7.68
C PRO A 141 12.39 -7.02 -8.56
N HIS A 142 11.64 -8.13 -8.57
CA HIS A 142 10.49 -8.32 -9.44
C HIS A 142 9.17 -7.87 -8.80
N PHE A 143 9.16 -7.69 -7.47
CA PHE A 143 8.00 -7.27 -6.70
C PHE A 143 8.23 -5.88 -6.11
N ASP A 144 7.13 -5.27 -5.65
CA ASP A 144 7.21 -4.03 -4.88
C ASP A 144 8.03 -4.23 -3.60
N SER A 145 8.77 -3.21 -3.23
CA SER A 145 9.70 -3.22 -2.10
C SER A 145 9.01 -3.10 -0.73
N LEU A 146 7.68 -2.91 -0.68
CA LEU A 146 6.94 -2.65 0.55
C LEU A 146 6.92 -3.86 1.49
N LEU A 147 7.50 -3.70 2.67
CA LEU A 147 7.45 -4.69 3.74
C LEU A 147 6.24 -4.52 4.65
N VAL A 148 5.98 -3.31 5.08
CA VAL A 148 4.90 -2.98 6.03
C VAL A 148 4.61 -1.48 6.02
N LYS A 149 3.32 -1.13 6.17
CA LYS A 149 2.90 0.23 6.54
C LYS A 149 2.82 0.31 8.06
N VAL A 150 3.43 1.34 8.62
CA VAL A 150 3.35 1.67 10.04
C VAL A 150 2.56 2.95 10.16
N THR A 151 1.47 2.94 10.91
CA THR A 151 0.69 4.14 11.23
C THR A 151 0.73 4.38 12.73
N CYS A 152 1.23 5.53 13.14
CA CYS A 152 1.30 5.92 14.55
C CYS A 152 0.35 7.06 14.84
N ARG A 153 -0.55 6.86 15.80
CA ARG A 153 -1.52 7.85 16.30
C ARG A 153 -1.19 8.33 17.71
N ALA A 154 -1.39 9.62 17.96
CA ALA A 154 -1.30 10.20 19.31
C ALA A 154 -2.20 11.46 19.43
N ALA A 155 -2.26 12.04 20.62
CA ALA A 155 -3.08 13.24 20.87
C ALA A 155 -2.60 14.47 20.09
N THR A 156 -1.29 14.61 19.86
CA THR A 156 -0.70 15.71 19.12
C THR A 156 0.23 15.21 18.01
N TYR A 157 0.51 16.07 17.04
CA TYR A 157 1.45 15.78 15.95
C TYR A 157 2.84 15.39 16.48
N GLU A 158 3.37 16.15 17.43
CA GLU A 158 4.68 15.88 18.03
C GLU A 158 4.71 14.53 18.75
N MET A 159 3.66 14.17 19.48
CA MET A 159 3.58 12.85 20.13
C MET A 159 3.46 11.72 19.10
N ALA A 160 2.72 11.91 18.00
CA ALA A 160 2.63 10.93 16.92
C ALA A 160 3.99 10.74 16.23
N ARG A 161 4.71 11.84 15.98
CA ARG A 161 6.07 11.85 15.42
C ARG A 161 7.07 11.10 16.29
N ARG A 162 7.10 11.41 17.59
CA ARG A 162 7.98 10.68 18.57
C ARG A 162 7.63 9.20 18.63
N LYS A 163 6.34 8.86 18.62
CA LYS A 163 5.88 7.47 18.59
C LYS A 163 6.34 6.76 17.31
N MET A 164 6.25 7.41 16.15
CA MET A 164 6.75 6.86 14.89
C MET A 164 8.26 6.63 14.94
N ILE A 165 9.03 7.59 15.45
CA ILE A 165 10.48 7.42 15.62
C ILE A 165 10.78 6.21 16.53
N ARG A 166 10.10 6.09 17.67
CA ARG A 166 10.24 4.93 18.56
C ARG A 166 9.92 3.63 17.81
N ALA A 167 8.79 3.57 17.13
CA ALA A 167 8.38 2.39 16.37
C ALA A 167 9.44 1.99 15.33
N LEU A 168 9.94 2.95 14.53
CA LEU A 168 10.97 2.67 13.54
C LEU A 168 12.30 2.19 14.16
N VAL A 169 12.66 2.69 15.33
CA VAL A 169 13.88 2.25 16.06
C VAL A 169 13.71 0.83 16.62
N GLU A 170 12.49 0.44 16.99
CA GLU A 170 12.20 -0.90 17.52
C GLU A 170 12.21 -1.98 16.44
N PHE A 171 11.97 -1.61 15.17
CA PHE A 171 12.04 -2.59 14.08
C PHE A 171 13.41 -3.25 13.99
N ARG A 172 13.39 -4.58 13.86
CA ARG A 172 14.58 -5.41 13.61
C ARG A 172 14.39 -6.18 12.31
N ILE A 173 14.96 -5.68 11.24
CA ILE A 173 14.96 -6.35 9.93
C ILE A 173 16.40 -6.64 9.57
N ARG A 174 16.71 -7.90 9.22
CA ARG A 174 18.04 -8.37 8.85
C ARG A 174 17.96 -9.23 7.60
N GLY A 175 19.02 -9.19 6.81
CA GLY A 175 19.13 -9.89 5.53
C GLY A 175 18.91 -8.99 4.32
N VAL A 176 18.26 -7.86 4.52
CA VAL A 176 18.05 -6.81 3.49
C VAL A 176 18.25 -5.44 4.10
N LYS A 177 18.63 -4.46 3.28
CA LYS A 177 18.60 -3.04 3.63
C LYS A 177 17.16 -2.53 3.60
N THR A 178 16.90 -1.45 4.31
CA THR A 178 15.59 -0.79 4.38
C THR A 178 15.74 0.72 4.39
N ASN A 179 14.68 1.43 4.06
CA ASN A 179 14.60 2.88 4.10
C ASN A 179 14.43 3.45 5.54
N ILE A 180 14.43 2.62 6.59
CA ILE A 180 14.28 3.08 7.99
C ILE A 180 15.27 4.19 8.37
N PRO A 181 16.57 4.13 8.02
CA PRO A 181 17.51 5.22 8.34
C PRO A 181 17.10 6.56 7.75
N TYR A 182 16.61 6.56 6.51
CA TYR A 182 16.09 7.75 5.84
C TYR A 182 14.83 8.28 6.54
N LEU A 183 13.85 7.42 6.84
CA LEU A 183 12.63 7.80 7.54
C LEU A 183 12.92 8.44 8.90
N LEU A 184 13.89 7.90 9.64
CA LEU A 184 14.32 8.46 10.92
C LEU A 184 14.95 9.85 10.78
N ARG A 185 15.71 10.09 9.71
CA ARG A 185 16.28 11.42 9.43
C ARG A 185 15.16 12.40 9.05
N LEU A 186 14.30 12.02 8.14
CA LEU A 186 13.16 12.83 7.71
C LEU A 186 12.29 13.25 8.90
N LEU A 187 11.90 12.30 9.75
CA LEU A 187 11.08 12.58 10.95
C LEU A 187 11.78 13.48 11.97
N ARG A 188 13.09 13.57 11.96
CA ARG A 188 13.89 14.44 12.85
C ARG A 188 14.26 15.75 12.22
N HIS A 189 14.09 15.90 10.91
CA HIS A 189 14.43 17.09 10.20
C HIS A 189 13.53 18.26 10.62
N HIS A 190 14.11 19.47 10.77
CA HIS A 190 13.37 20.63 11.30
C HIS A 190 12.14 20.99 10.47
N TYR A 191 12.20 20.92 9.13
CA TYR A 191 11.06 21.16 8.28
C TYR A 191 9.89 20.22 8.58
N PHE A 192 10.17 18.93 8.82
CA PHE A 192 9.14 17.96 9.17
C PHE A 192 8.63 18.17 10.61
N VAL A 193 9.51 18.53 11.54
CA VAL A 193 9.15 18.83 12.94
C VAL A 193 8.20 20.01 13.02
N GLU A 194 8.46 21.06 12.25
CA GLU A 194 7.67 22.28 12.21
C GLU A 194 6.41 22.14 11.35
N GLY A 195 6.30 21.05 10.55
CA GLY A 195 5.23 20.85 9.59
C GLY A 195 5.37 21.76 8.35
N ASN A 196 6.53 22.34 8.14
CA ASN A 196 6.83 23.20 7.01
C ASN A 196 7.39 22.37 5.86
N THR A 197 6.49 21.72 5.12
CA THR A 197 6.84 20.81 4.02
C THR A 197 6.23 21.29 2.71
N TRP A 198 6.95 21.10 1.60
CA TRP A 198 6.53 21.43 0.24
C TRP A 198 6.86 20.27 -0.72
N THR A 199 6.37 20.36 -1.95
CA THR A 199 6.41 19.25 -2.92
C THR A 199 7.84 18.79 -3.27
N THR A 200 8.82 19.70 -3.35
CA THR A 200 10.22 19.41 -3.69
C THR A 200 11.13 19.34 -2.46
N MET A 201 10.59 19.37 -1.24
CA MET A 201 11.38 19.44 0.00
C MET A 201 12.46 18.35 0.09
N ILE A 202 12.16 17.13 -0.37
CA ILE A 202 13.10 16.01 -0.30
C ILE A 202 14.26 16.25 -1.25
N ASP A 203 14.00 16.70 -2.47
CA ASP A 203 14.99 16.96 -3.49
C ASP A 203 15.87 18.19 -3.11
N ASP A 204 15.25 19.18 -2.46
CA ASP A 204 15.90 20.41 -2.00
C ASP A 204 16.73 20.22 -0.72
N THR A 205 16.71 19.03 -0.10
CA THR A 205 17.33 18.75 1.21
C THR A 205 18.32 17.59 1.14
N PRO A 206 19.53 17.80 0.52
CA PRO A 206 20.52 16.73 0.33
C PRO A 206 21.01 16.07 1.62
N GLU A 207 20.97 16.79 2.75
CA GLU A 207 21.35 16.26 4.05
C GLU A 207 20.49 15.09 4.53
N LEU A 208 19.29 14.90 3.99
CA LEU A 208 18.47 13.73 4.27
C LEU A 208 19.12 12.42 3.80
N PHE A 209 20.02 12.50 2.82
CA PHE A 209 20.69 11.35 2.22
C PHE A 209 22.11 11.11 2.76
N VAL A 210 22.55 11.90 3.73
CA VAL A 210 23.86 11.71 4.37
C VAL A 210 23.70 10.75 5.56
N PHE A 211 24.12 9.50 5.41
CA PHE A 211 24.06 8.49 6.47
C PHE A 211 25.42 8.33 7.15
N GLY A 212 25.39 8.22 8.49
CA GLY A 212 26.59 7.86 9.24
C GLY A 212 26.91 6.37 9.05
N HIS A 213 28.17 6.00 9.16
CA HIS A 213 28.58 4.60 9.03
C HIS A 213 27.81 3.72 10.03
N SER A 214 27.11 2.72 9.50
CA SER A 214 26.41 1.72 10.33
C SER A 214 27.42 1.03 11.25
N ALA A 215 27.19 1.12 12.57
CA ALA A 215 28.00 0.44 13.58
C ALA A 215 27.74 -1.06 13.65
N ASN A 216 26.91 -1.61 12.76
CA ASN A 216 26.52 -3.01 12.77
C ASN A 216 27.59 -3.92 12.14
N ARG A 217 28.57 -4.31 12.96
CA ARG A 217 29.66 -5.19 12.54
C ARG A 217 29.18 -6.56 12.05
N ALA A 218 28.13 -7.09 12.67
CA ALA A 218 27.58 -8.40 12.27
C ALA A 218 26.97 -8.35 10.86
N GLN A 219 26.25 -7.31 10.53
CA GLN A 219 25.67 -7.14 9.19
C GLN A 219 26.76 -6.92 8.13
N LYS A 220 27.81 -6.16 8.45
CA LYS A 220 28.98 -6.00 7.57
C LYS A 220 29.71 -7.31 7.32
N LEU A 221 29.86 -8.14 8.37
CA LEU A 221 30.47 -9.47 8.24
C LEU A 221 29.59 -10.40 7.40
N LEU A 222 28.27 -10.39 7.61
CA LEU A 222 27.33 -11.19 6.82
C LEU A 222 27.29 -10.75 5.36
N GLN A 223 27.31 -9.44 5.09
CA GLN A 223 27.43 -8.90 3.72
C GLN A 223 28.74 -9.31 3.07
N TYR A 224 29.85 -9.24 3.81
CA TYR A 224 31.15 -9.68 3.31
C TYR A 224 31.16 -11.19 2.99
N LEU A 225 30.65 -12.01 3.91
CA LEU A 225 30.55 -13.45 3.70
C LEU A 225 29.55 -13.79 2.56
N GLY A 226 28.42 -13.09 2.48
CA GLY A 226 27.46 -13.22 1.39
C GLY A 226 28.07 -12.83 0.04
N ASN A 227 28.80 -11.75 0.00
CA ASN A 227 29.52 -11.32 -1.21
C ASN A 227 30.59 -12.34 -1.63
N LEU A 228 31.32 -12.91 -0.66
CA LEU A 228 32.26 -14.00 -0.91
C LEU A 228 31.59 -15.26 -1.46
N LEU A 229 30.39 -15.60 -0.97
CA LEU A 229 29.65 -16.80 -1.37
C LEU A 229 28.97 -16.62 -2.74
N VAL A 230 28.44 -15.42 -3.02
CA VAL A 230 27.66 -15.15 -4.24
C VAL A 230 28.54 -14.71 -5.40
N ASN A 231 29.47 -13.79 -5.14
CA ASN A 231 30.34 -13.23 -6.19
C ASN A 231 31.68 -13.95 -6.31
N GLY A 232 31.93 -14.92 -5.43
CA GLY A 232 33.16 -15.68 -5.35
C GLY A 232 34.31 -14.87 -4.75
N SER A 233 35.09 -15.48 -3.89
CA SER A 233 36.49 -15.13 -3.79
C SER A 233 37.12 -15.47 -5.16
N SER A 234 38.29 -14.96 -5.44
CA SER A 234 39.06 -15.24 -6.67
C SER A 234 39.27 -16.74 -7.01
N ILE A 235 38.66 -17.63 -6.25
CA ILE A 235 38.55 -19.07 -6.50
C ILE A 235 37.15 -19.30 -7.12
N LYS A 236 37.11 -19.39 -8.44
CA LYS A 236 35.91 -19.75 -9.20
C LYS A 236 35.48 -21.19 -8.88
N GLY A 237 34.62 -21.36 -7.88
CA GLY A 237 33.80 -22.55 -7.77
C GLY A 237 32.58 -22.42 -8.68
N GLN A 238 32.32 -23.41 -9.52
CA GLN A 238 31.10 -23.47 -10.31
C GLN A 238 29.91 -23.64 -9.34
N VAL A 239 29.19 -22.54 -9.05
CA VAL A 239 27.86 -22.66 -8.52
C VAL A 239 26.96 -22.84 -9.74
N GLY A 240 26.38 -24.05 -9.89
CA GLY A 240 25.38 -24.28 -10.92
C GLY A 240 24.27 -23.26 -10.78
N GLU A 241 23.85 -22.67 -11.89
CA GLU A 241 22.65 -21.82 -11.88
C GLU A 241 21.50 -22.61 -11.26
N PRO A 242 20.80 -22.06 -10.26
CA PRO A 242 19.59 -22.67 -9.78
C PRO A 242 18.63 -22.72 -10.98
N GLY A 243 18.31 -23.91 -11.45
CA GLY A 243 17.36 -24.09 -12.53
C GLY A 243 16.05 -23.44 -12.15
N LEU A 244 15.77 -22.29 -12.76
CA LEU A 244 14.45 -21.66 -12.65
C LEU A 244 13.46 -22.66 -13.24
N SER A 245 12.56 -23.20 -12.41
CA SER A 245 11.44 -23.98 -12.91
C SER A 245 10.68 -23.12 -13.92
N THR A 246 10.69 -23.56 -15.16
CA THR A 246 9.95 -22.91 -16.26
C THR A 246 8.47 -23.24 -16.21
N GLU A 247 8.07 -24.18 -15.37
CA GLU A 247 6.67 -24.54 -15.18
C GLU A 247 6.05 -23.66 -14.07
N ALA A 248 5.05 -22.86 -14.49
CA ALA A 248 4.25 -22.12 -13.52
C ALA A 248 3.48 -23.11 -12.63
N HIS A 249 3.76 -23.10 -11.33
CA HIS A 249 3.00 -23.89 -10.37
C HIS A 249 1.56 -23.34 -10.32
N ARG A 250 0.61 -24.12 -10.85
CA ARG A 250 -0.83 -23.74 -10.79
C ARG A 250 -1.39 -24.19 -9.45
N PRO A 251 -2.03 -23.31 -8.70
CA PRO A 251 -2.66 -23.68 -7.44
C PRO A 251 -3.84 -24.63 -7.69
N SER A 252 -3.98 -25.66 -6.88
CA SER A 252 -5.16 -26.51 -6.87
C SER A 252 -6.28 -25.81 -6.12
N LEU A 253 -7.43 -25.66 -6.75
CA LEU A 253 -8.60 -25.06 -6.14
C LEU A 253 -9.52 -26.14 -5.57
N TYR A 254 -9.89 -26.02 -4.30
CA TYR A 254 -10.84 -26.91 -3.64
C TYR A 254 -12.11 -26.14 -3.23
N ARG A 255 -13.25 -26.74 -3.42
CA ARG A 255 -14.55 -26.26 -2.94
C ARG A 255 -15.26 -27.40 -2.22
N ASP A 256 -15.67 -27.15 -0.98
CA ASP A 256 -16.30 -28.17 -0.11
C ASP A 256 -15.49 -29.49 -0.03
N GLY A 257 -14.16 -29.36 -0.02
CA GLY A 257 -13.25 -30.50 0.04
C GLY A 257 -13.04 -31.25 -1.29
N GLN A 258 -13.69 -30.83 -2.39
CA GLN A 258 -13.55 -31.42 -3.70
C GLN A 258 -12.65 -30.56 -4.60
N LEU A 259 -11.78 -31.21 -5.39
CA LEU A 259 -10.96 -30.53 -6.38
C LEU A 259 -11.84 -29.99 -7.50
N VAL A 260 -11.72 -28.69 -7.75
CA VAL A 260 -12.46 -28.00 -8.83
C VAL A 260 -11.71 -28.22 -10.15
N ASP A 261 -12.45 -28.71 -11.16
CA ASP A 261 -11.92 -28.80 -12.54
C ASP A 261 -11.88 -27.40 -13.19
N THR A 262 -10.71 -26.78 -13.14
CA THR A 262 -10.46 -25.47 -13.75
C THR A 262 -10.12 -25.55 -15.25
N SER A 263 -10.11 -26.75 -15.83
CA SER A 263 -9.80 -26.91 -17.28
C SER A 263 -10.89 -26.35 -18.17
N LYS A 264 -12.12 -26.29 -17.68
CA LYS A 264 -13.27 -25.76 -18.40
C LYS A 264 -13.49 -24.27 -18.02
N PRO A 265 -13.86 -23.42 -18.97
CA PRO A 265 -14.23 -22.04 -18.64
C PRO A 265 -15.51 -22.02 -17.81
N MET A 266 -15.65 -21.01 -16.94
CA MET A 266 -16.90 -20.74 -16.23
C MET A 266 -18.01 -20.46 -17.26
N LEU A 267 -19.07 -21.26 -17.21
CA LEU A 267 -20.19 -21.17 -18.16
C LEU A 267 -21.15 -20.02 -17.85
N GLN A 268 -21.16 -19.51 -16.62
CA GLN A 268 -22.03 -18.43 -16.18
C GLN A 268 -21.22 -17.38 -15.43
N GLY A 269 -21.40 -16.13 -15.78
CA GLY A 269 -20.75 -14.99 -15.13
C GLY A 269 -21.04 -13.69 -15.85
N TRP A 270 -20.76 -12.60 -15.20
CA TRP A 270 -20.98 -11.23 -15.69
C TRP A 270 -20.30 -10.96 -17.05
N ARG A 271 -19.13 -11.60 -17.30
CA ARG A 271 -18.43 -11.50 -18.58
C ARG A 271 -19.28 -11.99 -19.76
N ASN A 272 -20.11 -13.01 -19.56
CA ASN A 272 -20.93 -13.55 -20.65
C ASN A 272 -21.94 -12.53 -21.15
N ILE A 273 -22.52 -11.73 -20.24
CA ILE A 273 -23.43 -10.63 -20.62
C ILE A 273 -22.69 -9.61 -21.51
N ILE A 274 -21.49 -9.22 -21.12
CA ILE A 274 -20.71 -8.25 -21.92
C ILE A 274 -20.36 -8.77 -23.29
N VAL A 275 -20.01 -10.06 -23.39
CA VAL A 275 -19.59 -10.69 -24.65
C VAL A 275 -20.77 -10.97 -25.58
N GLN A 276 -21.91 -11.39 -25.04
CA GLN A 276 -23.09 -11.81 -25.81
C GLN A 276 -24.05 -10.65 -26.09
N GLU A 277 -24.22 -9.74 -25.15
CA GLU A 277 -25.24 -8.69 -25.19
C GLU A 277 -24.66 -7.28 -25.22
N GLY A 278 -23.34 -7.15 -25.03
CA GLY A 278 -22.62 -5.88 -25.08
C GLY A 278 -22.57 -5.12 -23.76
N PRO A 279 -21.79 -4.01 -23.72
CA PRO A 279 -21.50 -3.28 -22.50
C PRO A 279 -22.72 -2.59 -21.87
N GLU A 280 -23.67 -2.16 -22.68
CA GLU A 280 -24.90 -1.53 -22.16
C GLU A 280 -25.79 -2.52 -21.42
N ALA A 281 -25.93 -3.74 -21.94
CA ALA A 281 -26.67 -4.81 -21.27
C ALA A 281 -26.01 -5.19 -19.94
N PHE A 282 -24.68 -5.30 -19.94
CA PHE A 282 -23.92 -5.52 -18.72
C PHE A 282 -24.15 -4.39 -17.69
N ALA A 283 -24.08 -3.14 -18.10
CA ALA A 283 -24.32 -2.01 -17.20
C ALA A 283 -25.74 -2.02 -16.62
N ARG A 284 -26.74 -2.41 -17.43
CA ARG A 284 -28.14 -2.58 -16.94
C ARG A 284 -28.24 -3.73 -15.94
N ALA A 285 -27.63 -4.88 -16.23
CA ALA A 285 -27.63 -6.04 -15.36
C ALA A 285 -27.00 -5.74 -14.00
N VAL A 286 -25.84 -5.08 -13.98
CA VAL A 286 -25.16 -4.64 -12.74
C VAL A 286 -26.04 -3.70 -11.93
N ARG A 287 -26.71 -2.73 -12.57
CA ARG A 287 -27.62 -1.79 -11.87
C ARG A 287 -28.89 -2.49 -11.34
N ALA A 288 -29.35 -3.52 -12.02
CA ALA A 288 -30.55 -4.27 -11.62
C ALA A 288 -30.29 -5.33 -10.54
N TYR A 289 -29.03 -5.66 -10.30
CA TYR A 289 -28.67 -6.66 -9.31
C TYR A 289 -29.07 -6.21 -7.89
N LYS A 290 -29.70 -7.11 -7.14
CA LYS A 290 -30.26 -6.81 -5.81
C LYS A 290 -29.32 -7.13 -4.65
N GLY A 291 -28.21 -7.78 -4.91
CA GLY A 291 -27.19 -8.11 -3.92
C GLY A 291 -26.02 -7.13 -3.93
N THR A 292 -25.03 -7.41 -3.11
CA THR A 292 -23.73 -6.71 -3.11
C THR A 292 -22.82 -7.38 -4.13
N LEU A 293 -22.29 -6.59 -5.06
CA LEU A 293 -21.24 -7.02 -5.98
C LEU A 293 -19.90 -6.52 -5.48
N ILE A 294 -18.92 -7.40 -5.47
CA ILE A 294 -17.54 -7.09 -5.12
C ILE A 294 -16.72 -7.18 -6.41
N MET A 295 -16.02 -6.08 -6.75
CA MET A 295 -15.10 -6.06 -7.87
C MET A 295 -13.68 -6.37 -7.36
N ASP A 296 -13.11 -7.47 -7.84
CA ASP A 296 -11.70 -7.78 -7.61
C ASP A 296 -10.82 -6.93 -8.52
N THR A 297 -9.94 -6.15 -7.92
CA THR A 297 -8.95 -5.33 -8.63
C THR A 297 -7.52 -5.86 -8.50
N THR A 298 -7.35 -7.06 -7.94
CA THR A 298 -6.04 -7.64 -7.61
C THR A 298 -5.09 -7.62 -8.80
N TRP A 299 -5.52 -8.04 -9.98
CA TRP A 299 -4.63 -8.09 -11.14
C TRP A 299 -4.20 -6.72 -11.64
N ARG A 300 -5.14 -5.76 -11.66
CA ARG A 300 -4.81 -4.38 -12.01
C ARG A 300 -3.82 -3.79 -11.02
N ASP A 301 -4.09 -3.95 -9.75
CA ASP A 301 -3.28 -3.36 -8.69
C ASP A 301 -1.96 -4.11 -8.49
N ALA A 302 -1.97 -5.43 -8.59
CA ALA A 302 -0.74 -6.22 -8.60
C ALA A 302 0.17 -5.82 -9.77
N HIS A 303 -0.37 -5.68 -11.00
CA HIS A 303 0.42 -5.23 -12.14
C HIS A 303 1.02 -3.85 -11.90
N GLN A 304 0.22 -2.89 -11.44
CA GLN A 304 0.61 -1.49 -11.27
C GLN A 304 1.49 -1.27 -10.05
N SER A 305 1.10 -1.82 -8.89
CA SER A 305 1.68 -1.47 -7.60
C SER A 305 2.66 -2.52 -7.09
N LEU A 306 2.39 -3.81 -7.31
CA LEU A 306 3.22 -4.89 -6.78
C LEU A 306 4.32 -5.31 -7.76
N PHE A 307 4.00 -5.39 -9.05
CA PHE A 307 4.92 -5.84 -10.11
C PHE A 307 5.55 -4.69 -10.90
N ALA A 308 5.36 -3.45 -10.51
CA ALA A 308 5.90 -2.27 -11.19
C ALA A 308 5.66 -2.32 -12.73
N THR A 309 4.45 -2.68 -13.13
CA THR A 309 3.99 -2.84 -14.53
C THR A 309 4.70 -3.94 -15.35
N ARG A 310 5.32 -4.93 -14.70
CA ARG A 310 6.06 -6.00 -15.37
C ARG A 310 5.23 -7.25 -15.68
N LEU A 311 3.98 -7.36 -15.22
CA LEU A 311 3.10 -8.48 -15.57
C LEU A 311 2.79 -8.46 -17.07
N ARG A 312 3.09 -9.57 -17.75
CA ARG A 312 2.69 -9.77 -19.15
C ARG A 312 1.26 -10.33 -19.19
N THR A 313 0.57 -10.11 -20.30
CA THR A 313 -0.75 -10.73 -20.51
C THR A 313 -0.73 -12.24 -20.34
N LEU A 314 0.36 -12.90 -20.77
CA LEU A 314 0.53 -14.34 -20.61
C LEU A 314 0.56 -14.77 -19.14
N ASP A 315 1.20 -13.99 -18.28
CA ASP A 315 1.28 -14.28 -16.84
C ASP A 315 -0.11 -14.22 -16.19
N ILE A 316 -0.92 -13.24 -16.60
CA ILE A 316 -2.32 -13.11 -16.17
C ILE A 316 -3.17 -14.28 -16.72
N LEU A 317 -3.01 -14.64 -18.00
CA LEU A 317 -3.76 -15.73 -18.60
C LEU A 317 -3.48 -17.08 -17.95
N ASN A 318 -2.27 -17.29 -17.47
CA ASN A 318 -1.87 -18.54 -16.81
C ASN A 318 -2.64 -18.82 -15.53
N ILE A 319 -3.16 -17.80 -14.85
CA ILE A 319 -3.90 -17.93 -13.59
C ILE A 319 -5.39 -17.53 -13.74
N ALA A 320 -5.78 -17.03 -14.90
CA ALA A 320 -7.12 -16.48 -15.13
C ALA A 320 -8.24 -17.47 -14.85
N ARG A 321 -8.05 -18.73 -15.20
CA ARG A 321 -9.04 -19.80 -15.02
C ARG A 321 -9.29 -20.07 -13.57
N GLU A 322 -8.25 -20.31 -12.80
CA GLU A 322 -8.31 -20.58 -11.36
C GLU A 322 -8.95 -19.41 -10.63
N THR A 323 -8.56 -18.18 -10.98
CA THR A 323 -9.17 -16.97 -10.39
C THR A 323 -10.66 -16.87 -10.70
N SER A 324 -11.07 -17.14 -11.96
CA SER A 324 -12.48 -17.06 -12.32
C SER A 324 -13.34 -18.10 -11.59
N HIS A 325 -12.80 -19.28 -11.32
CA HIS A 325 -13.48 -20.31 -10.53
C HIS A 325 -13.51 -19.98 -9.04
N ALA A 326 -12.45 -19.35 -8.51
CA ALA A 326 -12.38 -18.92 -7.12
C ALA A 326 -13.38 -17.79 -6.81
N LEU A 327 -13.52 -16.84 -7.74
CA LEU A 327 -14.33 -15.63 -7.59
C LEU A 327 -15.66 -15.69 -8.35
N HIS A 328 -16.23 -16.87 -8.53
CA HIS A 328 -17.44 -17.05 -9.36
C HIS A 328 -18.69 -16.28 -8.88
N ASN A 329 -18.69 -15.80 -7.65
CA ASN A 329 -19.75 -14.99 -7.05
C ASN A 329 -19.32 -13.50 -6.84
N ALA A 330 -18.15 -13.11 -7.31
CA ALA A 330 -17.64 -11.74 -7.21
C ALA A 330 -17.95 -10.93 -8.47
#